data_be6214ca4952fa270899d2f21530367e
#
_entry.id   be6214ca4952fa270899d2f21530367e
#
_cell.length_a   1.000
_cell.length_b   1.000
_cell.length_c   1.000
_cell.angle_alpha   90.00
_cell.angle_beta   90.00
_cell.angle_gamma   90.00
#
_symmetry.space_group_name_H-M   'P 1'
#
loop_
_entity.id
_entity.type
_entity.pdbx_description
1 polymer ?
#
loop_
_entity_poly.entity_id
_entity_poly.type
_entity_poly.pdbx_seq_one_letter_code
_entity_poly.pdbx_strand_id
1 'polypeptide(L)'
;MKNQSLSPALLIIGNPESTKERAHRLIQQAFCTKETCTLESCSNCRQIQIAHHQALWISPEKKYTLDILEPISHKIKFTLDVNDHFFFVLEKADFLTPACANSLLKMVEEPPQGYHFLFLAAQGQLVIPTIRSRCHIIYTHPTPRAASSGFLRHFMGQTSSAVLFLKELQTECPEDYETPECLDLLMKHWSEQHIAHLLAHELSEAANAQKMISLLQQAAQRPPMPGSAKIFWRDLFLRKG
;
A
#
# COMPACT_ATOMS: atom_id res chain seq x y z
N MET A 1 15.58 -23.16 -11.51
CA MET A 1 16.44 -22.07 -11.04
C MET A 1 15.87 -20.75 -11.53
N LYS A 2 14.96 -20.14 -10.77
CA LYS A 2 14.51 -18.76 -11.04
C LYS A 2 15.25 -17.83 -10.11
N ASN A 3 16.42 -17.36 -10.53
CA ASN A 3 16.98 -16.10 -10.05
C ASN A 3 16.07 -14.97 -10.57
N GLN A 4 14.89 -14.77 -9.99
CA GLN A 4 14.31 -13.43 -10.04
C GLN A 4 15.23 -12.61 -9.15
N SER A 5 16.09 -11.81 -9.79
CA SER A 5 16.92 -10.84 -9.07
C SER A 5 15.98 -9.94 -8.27
N LEU A 6 15.85 -10.26 -6.98
CA LEU A 6 15.11 -9.41 -6.07
C LEU A 6 15.81 -8.05 -6.10
N SER A 7 15.05 -6.98 -6.37
CA SER A 7 15.61 -5.64 -6.27
C SER A 7 16.18 -5.43 -4.87
N PRO A 8 17.38 -4.89 -4.74
CA PRO A 8 18.02 -4.70 -3.43
C PRO A 8 17.24 -3.75 -2.52
N ALA A 9 16.51 -2.79 -3.10
CA ALA A 9 15.66 -1.86 -2.34
C ALA A 9 14.30 -1.69 -3.02
N LEU A 10 13.23 -1.90 -2.27
CA LEU A 10 11.85 -1.78 -2.70
C LEU A 10 11.10 -0.77 -1.83
N LEU A 11 10.31 0.09 -2.45
CA LEU A 11 9.36 0.95 -1.78
C LEU A 11 7.94 0.48 -2.13
N ILE A 12 7.24 -0.04 -1.14
CA ILE A 12 5.88 -0.56 -1.26
C ILE A 12 4.92 0.50 -0.73
N ILE A 13 4.07 1.02 -1.61
CA ILE A 13 3.13 2.10 -1.30
C ILE A 13 1.70 1.56 -1.29
N GLY A 14 0.95 1.90 -0.27
CA GLY A 14 -0.45 1.53 -0.10
C GLY A 14 -0.87 1.47 1.36
N ASN A 15 -2.06 0.92 1.64
CA ASN A 15 -2.50 0.84 3.02
C ASN A 15 -1.59 -0.08 3.86
N PRO A 16 -1.48 0.14 5.19
CA PRO A 16 -0.54 -0.60 6.04
C PRO A 16 -0.71 -2.12 6.00
N GLU A 17 -1.95 -2.63 5.89
CA GLU A 17 -2.21 -4.08 5.83
C GLU A 17 -1.72 -4.67 4.51
N SER A 18 -2.06 -4.04 3.36
CA SER A 18 -1.66 -4.55 2.04
C SER A 18 -0.16 -4.42 1.79
N THR A 19 0.49 -3.37 2.31
CA THR A 19 1.96 -3.24 2.21
C THR A 19 2.68 -4.30 3.03
N LYS A 20 2.20 -4.60 4.25
CA LYS A 20 2.71 -5.69 5.09
C LYS A 20 2.50 -7.05 4.42
N GLU A 21 1.31 -7.33 3.95
CA GLU A 21 1.01 -8.58 3.25
C GLU A 21 1.91 -8.75 2.01
N ARG A 22 2.11 -7.67 1.24
CA ARG A 22 3.00 -7.69 0.07
C ARG A 22 4.45 -7.96 0.47
N ALA A 23 4.93 -7.32 1.54
CA ALA A 23 6.27 -7.56 2.08
C ALA A 23 6.45 -9.02 2.54
N HIS A 24 5.48 -9.57 3.28
CA HIS A 24 5.49 -10.97 3.69
C HIS A 24 5.54 -11.92 2.48
N ARG A 25 4.75 -11.68 1.45
CA ARG A 25 4.76 -12.48 0.22
C ARG A 25 6.11 -12.42 -0.51
N LEU A 26 6.75 -11.27 -0.56
CA LEU A 26 8.08 -11.11 -1.17
C LEU A 26 9.14 -11.89 -0.40
N ILE A 27 9.12 -11.80 0.94
CA ILE A 27 10.02 -12.57 1.81
C ILE A 27 9.78 -14.06 1.60
N GLN A 28 8.53 -14.53 1.63
CA GLN A 28 8.19 -15.92 1.38
C GLN A 28 8.66 -16.42 0.01
N GLN A 29 8.52 -15.60 -1.03
CA GLN A 29 8.97 -15.94 -2.38
C GLN A 29 10.49 -16.14 -2.46
N ALA A 30 11.27 -15.32 -1.72
CA ALA A 30 12.74 -15.45 -1.68
C ALA A 30 13.19 -16.79 -1.10
N PHE A 31 12.45 -17.33 -0.13
CA PHE A 31 12.80 -18.59 0.55
C PHE A 31 12.03 -19.81 0.02
N CYS A 32 11.07 -19.61 -0.88
CA CYS A 32 10.28 -20.71 -1.40
C CYS A 32 11.04 -21.51 -2.45
N THR A 33 11.27 -22.78 -2.16
CA THR A 33 11.99 -23.70 -3.04
C THR A 33 11.11 -24.37 -4.10
N LYS A 34 9.78 -24.24 -4.00
CA LYS A 34 8.82 -24.87 -4.91
C LYS A 34 8.28 -23.90 -5.92
N GLU A 35 8.29 -24.24 -7.22
CA GLU A 35 7.78 -23.39 -8.31
C GLU A 35 6.27 -23.16 -8.26
N THR A 36 5.50 -24.09 -7.68
CA THR A 36 4.02 -24.04 -7.58
C THR A 36 3.51 -23.93 -6.15
N CYS A 37 4.29 -23.29 -5.27
CA CYS A 37 3.88 -23.14 -3.89
C CYS A 37 2.76 -22.10 -3.74
N THR A 38 1.60 -22.53 -3.28
CA THR A 38 0.52 -21.63 -2.82
C THR A 38 0.82 -21.17 -1.39
N LEU A 39 1.94 -20.48 -1.17
CA LEU A 39 2.42 -19.79 0.05
C LEU A 39 2.22 -20.50 1.43
N GLU A 40 1.45 -21.58 1.49
CA GLU A 40 1.11 -22.32 2.72
C GLU A 40 1.55 -23.80 2.68
N SER A 41 1.96 -24.32 1.50
CA SER A 41 2.11 -25.75 1.28
C SER A 41 3.52 -26.28 1.53
N CYS A 42 4.55 -25.45 1.68
CA CYS A 42 5.92 -25.92 1.95
C CYS A 42 6.38 -25.56 3.37
N SER A 43 7.31 -26.38 3.90
CA SER A 43 7.87 -26.16 5.25
C SER A 43 8.51 -24.79 5.43
N ASN A 44 9.22 -24.30 4.40
CA ASN A 44 9.88 -23.00 4.44
C ASN A 44 8.85 -21.85 4.53
N CYS A 45 7.77 -21.87 3.76
CA CYS A 45 6.74 -20.85 3.82
C CYS A 45 6.03 -20.83 5.18
N ARG A 46 5.80 -21.99 5.82
CA ARG A 46 5.23 -22.08 7.18
C ARG A 46 6.20 -21.55 8.24
N GLN A 47 7.49 -21.84 8.12
CA GLN A 47 8.50 -21.35 9.06
C GLN A 47 8.62 -19.81 9.02
N ILE A 48 8.51 -19.20 7.83
CA ILE A 48 8.55 -17.74 7.68
C ILE A 48 7.32 -17.07 8.29
N GLN A 49 6.15 -17.72 8.28
CA GLN A 49 4.97 -17.22 9.01
C GLN A 49 5.14 -17.26 10.53
N ILE A 50 5.89 -18.22 11.05
CA ILE A 50 6.01 -18.48 12.50
C ILE A 50 7.23 -17.79 13.11
N ALA A 51 8.35 -17.69 12.39
CA ALA A 51 9.59 -17.15 12.93
C ALA A 51 10.36 -16.32 11.89
N HIS A 52 10.33 -15.00 12.07
CA HIS A 52 11.00 -14.03 11.20
C HIS A 52 12.52 -13.95 11.40
N HIS A 53 13.22 -15.10 11.49
CA HIS A 53 14.67 -15.12 11.71
C HIS A 53 15.48 -14.47 10.58
N GLN A 54 14.87 -14.29 9.42
CA GLN A 54 15.51 -13.74 8.22
C GLN A 54 14.95 -12.37 7.81
N ALA A 55 14.17 -11.74 8.68
CA ALA A 55 13.66 -10.40 8.49
C ALA A 55 13.67 -9.61 9.81
N LEU A 56 14.17 -8.39 9.75
CA LEU A 56 14.10 -7.43 10.84
C LEU A 56 13.04 -6.38 10.50
N TRP A 57 11.94 -6.43 11.27
CA TRP A 57 10.84 -5.46 11.15
C TRP A 57 11.07 -4.31 12.09
N ILE A 58 11.04 -3.08 11.57
CA ILE A 58 11.27 -1.85 12.31
C ILE A 58 10.08 -0.93 12.09
N SER A 59 9.37 -0.63 13.19
CA SER A 59 8.21 0.27 13.16
C SER A 59 8.40 1.36 14.22
N PRO A 60 8.41 2.64 13.83
CA PRO A 60 8.51 3.72 14.79
C PRO A 60 7.15 3.97 15.47
N GLU A 61 7.14 4.38 16.72
CA GLU A 61 5.92 4.84 17.38
C GLU A 61 5.43 6.18 16.79
N LYS A 62 6.33 7.14 16.61
CA LYS A 62 6.03 8.47 16.07
C LYS A 62 6.90 8.82 14.86
N LYS A 63 8.23 8.84 15.04
CA LYS A 63 9.23 9.15 13.99
C LYS A 63 10.43 8.25 14.16
N TYR A 64 11.15 8.04 13.06
CA TYR A 64 12.43 7.34 13.10
C TYR A 64 13.49 8.18 13.80
N THR A 65 14.26 7.52 14.68
CA THR A 65 15.50 8.02 15.28
C THR A 65 16.66 7.16 14.85
N LEU A 66 17.90 7.64 14.99
CA LEU A 66 19.09 6.87 14.63
C LEU A 66 19.22 5.60 15.47
N ASP A 67 18.81 5.63 16.75
CA ASP A 67 18.85 4.48 17.65
C ASP A 67 17.95 3.34 17.18
N ILE A 68 16.78 3.65 16.60
CA ILE A 68 15.86 2.65 16.04
C ILE A 68 16.49 1.94 14.82
N LEU A 69 17.40 2.62 14.10
CA LEU A 69 18.08 2.07 12.93
C LEU A 69 19.40 1.38 13.28
N GLU A 70 19.90 1.51 14.50
CA GLU A 70 21.16 0.90 14.93
C GLU A 70 21.23 -0.62 14.68
N PRO A 71 20.16 -1.41 14.91
CA PRO A 71 20.16 -2.85 14.61
C PRO A 71 20.47 -3.18 13.14
N ILE A 72 20.09 -2.29 12.17
CA ILE A 72 20.45 -2.46 10.77
C ILE A 72 21.98 -2.38 10.62
N SER A 73 22.58 -1.33 11.18
CA SER A 73 24.01 -1.09 11.09
C SER A 73 24.84 -2.20 11.75
N HIS A 74 24.32 -2.82 12.79
CA HIS A 74 24.94 -3.99 13.41
C HIS A 74 24.81 -5.24 12.56
N LYS A 75 23.61 -5.54 12.06
CA LYS A 75 23.33 -6.77 11.31
C LYS A 75 24.04 -6.81 9.95
N ILE A 76 24.11 -5.68 9.25
CA ILE A 76 24.68 -5.60 7.89
C ILE A 76 26.19 -5.84 7.85
N LYS A 77 26.89 -5.83 8.99
CA LYS A 77 28.33 -6.12 9.10
C LYS A 77 28.63 -7.61 8.94
N PHE A 78 27.64 -8.49 9.09
CA PHE A 78 27.82 -9.93 8.95
C PHE A 78 27.65 -10.31 7.48
N THR A 79 28.57 -11.12 6.98
CA THR A 79 28.46 -11.69 5.64
C THR A 79 27.44 -12.82 5.64
N LEU A 80 26.56 -12.83 4.66
CA LEU A 80 25.63 -13.93 4.43
C LEU A 80 26.23 -14.94 3.45
N ASP A 81 25.80 -16.20 3.54
CA ASP A 81 26.15 -17.21 2.54
C ASP A 81 25.52 -16.88 1.19
N VAL A 82 26.07 -17.43 0.10
CA VAL A 82 25.74 -17.07 -1.29
C VAL A 82 24.24 -17.19 -1.62
N ASN A 83 23.52 -18.08 -0.94
CA ASN A 83 22.10 -18.32 -1.16
C ASN A 83 21.22 -17.79 -0.02
N ASP A 84 21.80 -17.12 0.96
CA ASP A 84 21.05 -16.55 2.07
C ASP A 84 20.54 -15.18 1.75
N HIS A 85 19.34 -14.90 2.25
CA HIS A 85 18.70 -13.59 2.14
C HIS A 85 18.32 -13.07 3.52
N PHE A 86 18.47 -11.77 3.72
CA PHE A 86 18.02 -11.08 4.93
C PHE A 86 17.30 -9.80 4.55
N PHE A 87 16.14 -9.56 5.16
CA PHE A 87 15.28 -8.43 4.84
C PHE A 87 15.22 -7.43 6.00
N PHE A 88 15.45 -6.16 5.69
CA PHE A 88 15.15 -5.05 6.58
C PHE A 88 13.82 -4.44 6.13
N VAL A 89 12.79 -4.57 6.95
CA VAL A 89 11.46 -4.03 6.66
C VAL A 89 11.21 -2.80 7.51
N LEU A 90 11.17 -1.64 6.88
CA LEU A 90 10.94 -0.35 7.54
C LEU A 90 9.49 0.07 7.32
N GLU A 91 8.67 -0.11 8.35
CA GLU A 91 7.27 0.33 8.33
C GLU A 91 7.17 1.84 8.48
N LYS A 92 6.10 2.43 7.91
CA LYS A 92 5.88 3.88 7.96
C LYS A 92 7.08 4.69 7.47
N ALA A 93 7.62 4.32 6.31
CA ALA A 93 8.81 4.98 5.73
C ALA A 93 8.56 6.47 5.40
N ASP A 94 7.33 6.89 5.31
CA ASP A 94 6.88 8.29 5.25
C ASP A 94 7.19 9.10 6.53
N PHE A 95 7.51 8.43 7.64
CA PHE A 95 7.95 9.06 8.90
C PHE A 95 9.48 9.06 9.09
N LEU A 96 10.25 8.69 8.06
CA LEU A 96 11.69 8.79 8.09
C LEU A 96 12.12 10.26 8.23
N THR A 97 13.08 10.52 9.13
CA THR A 97 13.69 11.85 9.24
C THR A 97 14.85 11.98 8.23
N PRO A 98 15.24 13.20 7.80
CA PRO A 98 16.38 13.39 6.90
C PRO A 98 17.68 12.77 7.43
N ALA A 99 17.92 12.85 8.74
CA ALA A 99 19.10 12.25 9.38
C ALA A 99 19.09 10.71 9.26
N CYS A 100 17.92 10.08 9.52
CA CYS A 100 17.74 8.64 9.38
C CYS A 100 17.86 8.19 7.92
N ALA A 101 17.23 8.93 7.00
CA ALA A 101 17.34 8.64 5.58
C ALA A 101 18.82 8.67 5.13
N ASN A 102 19.56 9.72 5.48
CA ASN A 102 20.97 9.86 5.10
C ASN A 102 21.84 8.72 5.66
N SER A 103 21.58 8.24 6.88
CA SER A 103 22.30 7.09 7.45
C SER A 103 22.07 5.79 6.68
N LEU A 104 20.94 5.66 5.99
CA LEU A 104 20.58 4.47 5.21
C LEU A 104 21.07 4.53 3.75
N LEU A 105 21.37 5.74 3.20
CA LEU A 105 21.61 5.91 1.76
C LEU A 105 22.67 4.96 1.22
N LYS A 106 23.84 4.89 1.87
CA LYS A 106 24.94 4.04 1.40
C LYS A 106 24.55 2.55 1.38
N MET A 107 23.80 2.11 2.39
CA MET A 107 23.36 0.72 2.51
C MET A 107 22.25 0.37 1.51
N VAL A 108 21.45 1.36 1.12
CA VAL A 108 20.34 1.21 0.14
C VAL A 108 20.88 1.25 -1.30
N GLU A 109 21.91 2.07 -1.57
CA GLU A 109 22.55 2.16 -2.90
C GLU A 109 23.31 0.88 -3.24
N GLU A 110 24.14 0.40 -2.32
CA GLU A 110 25.02 -0.74 -2.51
C GLU A 110 24.90 -1.71 -1.31
N PRO A 111 23.76 -2.40 -1.17
CA PRO A 111 23.60 -3.33 -0.09
C PRO A 111 24.55 -4.52 -0.26
N PRO A 112 25.13 -5.02 0.83
CA PRO A 112 25.93 -6.24 0.76
C PRO A 112 25.11 -7.39 0.22
N GLN A 113 25.77 -8.37 -0.39
CA GLN A 113 25.12 -9.52 -1.01
C GLN A 113 24.14 -10.21 -0.05
N GLY A 114 22.93 -10.51 -0.54
CA GLY A 114 21.89 -11.18 0.22
C GLY A 114 21.03 -10.25 1.10
N TYR A 115 21.39 -8.98 1.28
CA TYR A 115 20.60 -8.02 2.05
C TYR A 115 19.61 -7.26 1.17
N HIS A 116 18.38 -7.13 1.66
CA HIS A 116 17.30 -6.43 0.96
C HIS A 116 16.60 -5.43 1.89
N PHE A 117 16.23 -4.27 1.33
CA PHE A 117 15.49 -3.23 2.03
C PHE A 117 14.06 -3.14 1.49
N LEU A 118 13.07 -3.26 2.37
CA LEU A 118 11.66 -3.07 2.07
C LEU A 118 11.15 -1.86 2.86
N PHE A 119 10.85 -0.77 2.17
CA PHE A 119 10.25 0.42 2.74
C PHE A 119 8.75 0.34 2.53
N LEU A 120 7.95 0.39 3.61
CA LEU A 120 6.49 0.39 3.56
C LEU A 120 6.00 1.79 3.88
N ALA A 121 5.24 2.39 2.99
CA ALA A 121 4.73 3.75 3.14
C ALA A 121 3.25 3.83 2.78
N ALA A 122 2.49 4.62 3.52
CA ALA A 122 1.11 4.91 3.17
C ALA A 122 1.04 5.90 1.99
N GLN A 123 1.93 6.89 1.98
CA GLN A 123 1.95 7.93 0.96
C GLN A 123 3.36 8.10 0.37
N GLY A 124 3.54 7.70 -0.88
CA GLY A 124 4.84 7.75 -1.55
C GLY A 124 5.43 9.15 -1.71
N GLN A 125 4.60 10.19 -1.76
CA GLN A 125 5.04 11.58 -1.84
C GLN A 125 5.62 12.12 -0.53
N LEU A 126 5.30 11.51 0.60
CA LEU A 126 5.86 11.87 1.90
C LEU A 126 7.19 11.16 2.18
N VAL A 127 7.52 10.12 1.41
CA VAL A 127 8.82 9.47 1.50
C VAL A 127 9.91 10.40 0.98
N ILE A 128 10.99 10.54 1.74
CA ILE A 128 12.12 11.41 1.41
C ILE A 128 12.64 11.10 0.00
N PRO A 129 12.80 12.12 -0.88
CA PRO A 129 13.15 11.93 -2.29
C PRO A 129 14.42 11.10 -2.51
N THR A 130 15.42 11.24 -1.63
CA THR A 130 16.69 10.51 -1.71
C THR A 130 16.54 9.00 -1.51
N ILE A 131 15.61 8.54 -0.67
CA ILE A 131 15.26 7.12 -0.53
C ILE A 131 14.40 6.68 -1.72
N ARG A 132 13.40 7.48 -2.07
CA ARG A 132 12.47 7.16 -3.15
C ARG A 132 13.17 6.96 -4.50
N SER A 133 14.19 7.76 -4.81
CA SER A 133 14.94 7.67 -6.07
C SER A 133 15.81 6.41 -6.19
N ARG A 134 16.08 5.71 -5.08
CA ARG A 134 16.94 4.52 -5.01
C ARG A 134 16.16 3.22 -4.86
N CYS A 135 14.85 3.33 -4.68
CA CYS A 135 13.98 2.18 -4.52
C CYS A 135 13.22 1.87 -5.81
N HIS A 136 13.05 0.59 -6.11
CA HIS A 136 12.03 0.19 -7.06
C HIS A 136 10.65 0.31 -6.41
N ILE A 137 9.74 1.05 -7.03
CA ILE A 137 8.45 1.39 -6.46
C ILE A 137 7.40 0.35 -6.85
N ILE A 138 6.68 -0.18 -5.87
CA ILE A 138 5.55 -1.09 -6.06
C ILE A 138 4.33 -0.45 -5.38
N TYR A 139 3.24 -0.32 -6.11
CA TYR A 139 1.96 0.05 -5.53
C TYR A 139 1.16 -1.21 -5.21
N THR A 140 0.63 -1.29 -3.99
CA THR A 140 -0.29 -2.35 -3.62
C THR A 140 -1.69 -1.94 -4.03
N HIS A 141 -2.43 -2.88 -4.61
CA HIS A 141 -3.85 -2.66 -4.83
C HIS A 141 -4.60 -2.71 -3.49
N PRO A 142 -5.71 -1.97 -3.37
CA PRO A 142 -6.53 -2.03 -2.16
C PRO A 142 -6.94 -3.46 -1.88
N THR A 143 -6.81 -3.86 -0.60
CA THR A 143 -7.31 -5.16 -0.16
C THR A 143 -8.82 -5.22 -0.35
N PRO A 144 -9.43 -6.42 -0.51
CA PRO A 144 -10.87 -6.59 -0.60
C PRO A 144 -11.68 -5.91 0.52
N ARG A 145 -11.03 -5.53 1.63
CA ARG A 145 -11.67 -4.84 2.76
C ARG A 145 -12.22 -3.46 2.37
N ALA A 146 -11.49 -2.68 1.56
CA ALA A 146 -12.03 -1.42 1.03
C ALA A 146 -13.20 -1.67 0.06
N ALA A 147 -13.13 -2.74 -0.76
CA ALA A 147 -14.21 -3.12 -1.67
C ALA A 147 -15.46 -3.67 -0.93
N SER A 148 -15.32 -4.22 0.27
CA SER A 148 -16.41 -4.71 1.12
C SER A 148 -16.95 -3.69 2.12
N SER A 149 -16.36 -2.50 2.19
CA SER A 149 -16.82 -1.43 3.06
C SER A 149 -18.25 -1.03 2.72
N GLY A 150 -19.15 -1.09 3.71
CA GLY A 150 -20.51 -0.60 3.58
C GLY A 150 -20.57 0.84 3.09
N PHE A 151 -19.61 1.64 3.53
CA PHE A 151 -19.43 3.04 3.20
C PHE A 151 -19.31 3.30 1.67
N LEU A 152 -18.54 2.53 0.92
CA LEU A 152 -18.38 2.74 -0.53
C LEU A 152 -19.64 2.41 -1.33
N ARG A 153 -20.56 1.57 -0.80
CA ARG A 153 -21.83 1.25 -1.45
C ARG A 153 -22.68 2.49 -1.72
N HIS A 154 -22.56 3.51 -0.86
CA HIS A 154 -23.24 4.78 -1.07
C HIS A 154 -22.82 5.47 -2.35
N PHE A 155 -21.58 5.28 -2.79
CA PHE A 155 -21.03 5.85 -4.02
C PHE A 155 -21.20 4.92 -5.23
N MET A 156 -21.49 3.63 -5.02
CA MET A 156 -21.72 2.63 -6.07
C MET A 156 -23.18 2.53 -6.54
N GLY A 157 -24.05 3.44 -6.10
CA GLY A 157 -25.47 3.44 -6.48
C GLY A 157 -26.35 2.43 -5.76
N GLN A 158 -25.80 1.65 -4.79
CA GLN A 158 -26.53 0.58 -4.12
C GLN A 158 -27.39 1.06 -2.94
N THR A 159 -27.10 2.22 -2.36
CA THR A 159 -27.83 2.83 -1.23
C THR A 159 -27.81 4.34 -1.34
N SER A 160 -28.96 4.99 -1.07
CA SER A 160 -29.10 6.45 -1.15
C SER A 160 -29.51 7.10 0.18
N SER A 161 -29.48 6.36 1.31
CA SER A 161 -29.89 6.91 2.60
C SER A 161 -28.81 7.82 3.20
N ALA A 162 -29.07 9.13 3.26
CA ALA A 162 -28.19 10.10 3.90
C ALA A 162 -27.97 9.81 5.39
N VAL A 163 -28.97 9.24 6.08
CA VAL A 163 -28.86 8.88 7.50
C VAL A 163 -27.88 7.74 7.72
N LEU A 164 -27.95 6.69 6.88
CA LEU A 164 -27.01 5.57 6.92
C LEU A 164 -25.59 6.04 6.55
N PHE A 165 -25.46 6.85 5.51
CA PHE A 165 -24.18 7.42 5.13
C PHE A 165 -23.52 8.20 6.28
N LEU A 166 -24.26 9.07 6.97
CA LEU A 166 -23.71 9.83 8.09
C LEU A 166 -23.27 8.94 9.27
N LYS A 167 -24.00 7.84 9.53
CA LYS A 167 -23.63 6.87 10.55
C LYS A 167 -22.34 6.13 10.16
N GLU A 168 -22.26 5.63 8.94
CA GLU A 168 -21.08 4.92 8.44
C GLU A 168 -19.87 5.86 8.27
N LEU A 169 -20.09 7.13 7.94
CA LEU A 169 -19.04 8.15 7.93
C LEU A 169 -18.35 8.33 9.29
N GLN A 170 -19.04 8.06 10.39
CA GLN A 170 -18.46 8.15 11.72
C GLN A 170 -17.67 6.90 12.10
N THR A 171 -18.09 5.72 11.65
CA THR A 171 -17.58 4.41 12.09
C THR A 171 -16.64 3.75 11.07
N GLU A 172 -16.89 3.94 9.77
CA GLU A 172 -16.22 3.23 8.67
C GLU A 172 -15.57 4.17 7.65
N CYS A 173 -15.43 5.47 7.97
CA CYS A 173 -14.82 6.42 7.06
C CYS A 173 -13.38 5.98 6.73
N PRO A 174 -13.02 5.88 5.44
CA PRO A 174 -11.65 5.64 5.04
C PRO A 174 -10.71 6.72 5.60
N GLU A 175 -9.54 6.30 6.05
CA GLU A 175 -8.50 7.22 6.49
C GLU A 175 -7.96 8.05 5.31
N ASP A 176 -7.26 9.17 5.60
CA ASP A 176 -6.74 10.05 4.56
C ASP A 176 -5.86 9.31 3.54
N TYR A 177 -5.05 8.34 4.00
CA TYR A 177 -4.17 7.54 3.16
C TYR A 177 -4.91 6.48 2.33
N GLU A 178 -6.11 6.06 2.74
CA GLU A 178 -6.96 5.11 2.01
C GLU A 178 -7.82 5.80 0.94
N THR A 179 -8.03 7.11 1.09
CA THR A 179 -8.91 7.89 0.20
C THR A 179 -8.55 7.77 -1.28
N PRO A 180 -7.26 7.88 -1.72
CA PRO A 180 -6.92 7.71 -3.13
C PRO A 180 -7.28 6.32 -3.68
N GLU A 181 -7.05 5.27 -2.89
CA GLU A 181 -7.37 3.89 -3.27
C GLU A 181 -8.89 3.68 -3.38
N CYS A 182 -9.66 4.26 -2.46
CA CYS A 182 -11.12 4.24 -2.52
C CYS A 182 -11.65 4.96 -3.75
N LEU A 183 -11.06 6.10 -4.12
CA LEU A 183 -11.41 6.83 -5.34
C LEU A 183 -11.10 6.01 -6.60
N ASP A 184 -9.94 5.34 -6.65
CA ASP A 184 -9.58 4.48 -7.78
C ASP A 184 -10.54 3.30 -7.93
N LEU A 185 -10.95 2.67 -6.82
CA LEU A 185 -11.96 1.63 -6.83
C LEU A 185 -13.31 2.12 -7.38
N LEU A 186 -13.74 3.30 -6.92
CA LEU A 186 -14.98 3.90 -7.40
C LEU A 186 -14.89 4.30 -8.88
N MET A 187 -13.78 4.85 -9.33
CA MET A 187 -13.56 5.18 -10.74
C MET A 187 -13.56 3.92 -11.60
N LYS A 188 -12.93 2.85 -11.15
CA LYS A 188 -12.95 1.56 -11.85
C LYS A 188 -14.38 1.02 -11.97
N HIS A 189 -15.12 0.97 -10.84
CA HIS A 189 -16.51 0.51 -10.82
C HIS A 189 -17.38 1.30 -11.82
N TRP A 190 -17.33 2.63 -11.79
CA TRP A 190 -18.14 3.46 -12.68
C TRP A 190 -17.70 3.41 -14.14
N SER A 191 -16.42 3.19 -14.41
CA SER A 191 -15.92 2.97 -15.76
C SER A 191 -16.43 1.66 -16.34
N GLU A 192 -16.46 0.58 -15.55
CA GLU A 192 -17.04 -0.70 -15.95
C GLU A 192 -18.55 -0.58 -16.20
N GLN A 193 -19.29 0.12 -15.32
CA GLN A 193 -20.72 0.40 -15.50
C GLN A 193 -20.97 1.25 -16.76
N HIS A 194 -20.18 2.29 -17.00
CA HIS A 194 -20.32 3.13 -18.18
C HIS A 194 -20.17 2.32 -19.48
N ILE A 195 -19.17 1.46 -19.56
CA ILE A 195 -18.97 0.58 -20.72
C ILE A 195 -20.13 -0.41 -20.85
N ALA A 196 -20.61 -1.01 -19.76
CA ALA A 196 -21.72 -1.95 -19.77
C ALA A 196 -23.01 -1.29 -20.30
N HIS A 197 -23.36 -0.08 -19.81
CA HIS A 197 -24.53 0.66 -20.25
C HIS A 197 -24.44 1.14 -21.70
N LEU A 198 -23.23 1.50 -22.17
CA LEU A 198 -23.01 1.81 -23.60
C LEU A 198 -23.27 0.60 -24.49
N LEU A 199 -22.78 -0.58 -24.09
CA LEU A 199 -23.00 -1.83 -24.83
C LEU A 199 -24.48 -2.27 -24.81
N ALA A 200 -25.20 -1.96 -23.74
CA ALA A 200 -26.64 -2.21 -23.59
C ALA A 200 -27.52 -1.15 -24.28
N HIS A 201 -26.93 -0.12 -24.90
CA HIS A 201 -27.65 1.04 -25.48
C HIS A 201 -28.48 1.85 -24.47
N GLU A 202 -28.13 1.82 -23.17
CA GLU A 202 -28.77 2.55 -22.08
C GLU A 202 -28.12 3.93 -21.90
N LEU A 203 -28.41 4.86 -22.81
CA LEU A 203 -27.72 6.16 -22.87
C LEU A 203 -27.90 7.03 -21.63
N SER A 204 -29.04 6.96 -20.94
CA SER A 204 -29.32 7.70 -19.69
C SER A 204 -28.41 7.23 -18.56
N GLU A 205 -28.28 5.92 -18.39
CA GLU A 205 -27.45 5.32 -17.35
C GLU A 205 -25.95 5.52 -17.65
N ALA A 206 -25.56 5.41 -18.92
CA ALA A 206 -24.21 5.72 -19.35
C ALA A 206 -23.85 7.20 -19.06
N ALA A 207 -24.77 8.14 -19.26
CA ALA A 207 -24.56 9.55 -18.94
C ALA A 207 -24.42 9.79 -17.42
N ASN A 208 -25.19 9.07 -16.59
CA ASN A 208 -25.08 9.12 -15.13
C ASN A 208 -23.71 8.56 -14.67
N ALA A 209 -23.29 7.42 -15.21
CA ALA A 209 -21.97 6.87 -14.92
C ALA A 209 -20.83 7.84 -15.30
N GLN A 210 -20.93 8.49 -16.46
CA GLN A 210 -19.96 9.50 -16.91
C GLN A 210 -19.89 10.71 -15.97
N LYS A 211 -21.03 11.18 -15.44
CA LYS A 211 -21.07 12.26 -14.43
C LYS A 211 -20.33 11.86 -13.16
N MET A 212 -20.54 10.62 -12.68
CA MET A 212 -19.84 10.10 -11.51
C MET A 212 -18.33 10.01 -11.73
N ILE A 213 -17.89 9.51 -12.89
CA ILE A 213 -16.47 9.48 -13.24
C ILE A 213 -15.86 10.86 -13.19
N SER A 214 -16.53 11.87 -13.79
CA SER A 214 -16.05 13.26 -13.80
C SER A 214 -15.95 13.84 -12.38
N LEU A 215 -16.93 13.55 -11.52
CA LEU A 215 -16.93 13.98 -10.12
C LEU A 215 -15.76 13.36 -9.34
N LEU A 216 -15.53 12.07 -9.51
CA LEU A 216 -14.43 11.33 -8.86
C LEU A 216 -13.06 11.81 -9.36
N GLN A 217 -12.91 12.12 -10.65
CA GLN A 217 -11.69 12.68 -11.21
C GLN A 217 -11.38 14.05 -10.62
N GLN A 218 -12.39 14.92 -10.46
CA GLN A 218 -12.21 16.22 -9.80
C GLN A 218 -11.82 16.05 -8.32
N ALA A 219 -12.43 15.10 -7.63
CA ALA A 219 -12.10 14.79 -6.25
C ALA A 219 -10.65 14.27 -6.10
N ALA A 220 -10.19 13.42 -7.02
CA ALA A 220 -8.83 12.89 -7.03
C ALA A 220 -7.76 13.98 -7.26
N GLN A 221 -8.09 15.06 -7.97
CA GLN A 221 -7.17 16.19 -8.15
C GLN A 221 -6.96 17.02 -6.87
N ARG A 222 -7.86 16.89 -5.89
CA ARG A 222 -7.82 17.62 -4.61
C ARG A 222 -8.01 16.65 -3.45
N PRO A 223 -7.00 15.82 -3.16
CA PRO A 223 -7.09 14.87 -2.07
C PRO A 223 -7.27 15.58 -0.72
N PRO A 224 -7.84 14.90 0.27
CA PRO A 224 -8.04 15.50 1.59
C PRO A 224 -6.71 15.86 2.24
N MET A 225 -6.72 16.96 3.00
CA MET A 225 -5.61 17.28 3.91
C MET A 225 -5.60 16.27 5.06
N PRO A 226 -4.43 16.04 5.69
CA PRO A 226 -4.34 15.18 6.87
C PRO A 226 -5.39 15.52 7.93
N GLY A 227 -6.20 14.53 8.33
CA GLY A 227 -7.30 14.68 9.29
C GLY A 227 -8.62 15.17 8.70
N SER A 228 -8.75 15.37 7.39
CA SER A 228 -9.95 15.90 6.77
C SER A 228 -10.77 14.90 5.94
N ALA A 229 -10.44 13.62 5.98
CA ALA A 229 -11.14 12.57 5.20
C ALA A 229 -12.66 12.61 5.38
N LYS A 230 -13.17 12.76 6.61
CA LYS A 230 -14.61 12.83 6.87
C LYS A 230 -15.30 14.01 6.18
N ILE A 231 -14.63 15.17 6.15
CA ILE A 231 -15.15 16.36 5.48
C ILE A 231 -15.16 16.14 3.98
N PHE A 232 -14.09 15.59 3.43
CA PHE A 232 -13.95 15.27 2.01
C PHE A 232 -15.07 14.32 1.53
N TRP A 233 -15.27 13.20 2.21
CA TRP A 233 -16.29 12.23 1.83
C TRP A 233 -17.71 12.75 1.99
N ARG A 234 -17.97 13.61 3.00
CA ARG A 234 -19.26 14.29 3.15
C ARG A 234 -19.53 15.24 2.01
N ASP A 235 -18.54 16.06 1.61
CA ASP A 235 -18.66 16.98 0.48
C ASP A 235 -18.88 16.22 -0.83
N LEU A 236 -18.14 15.16 -1.06
CA LEU A 236 -18.30 14.30 -2.24
C LEU A 236 -19.70 13.67 -2.30
N PHE A 237 -20.25 13.23 -1.17
CA PHE A 237 -21.62 12.68 -1.10
C PHE A 237 -22.68 13.73 -1.44
N LEU A 238 -22.53 14.95 -0.95
CA LEU A 238 -23.44 16.06 -1.27
C LEU A 238 -23.41 16.47 -2.73
N ARG A 239 -22.26 16.36 -3.40
CA ARG A 239 -22.13 16.69 -4.84
C ARG A 239 -22.65 15.58 -5.76
N LYS A 240 -22.75 14.36 -5.26
CA LYS A 240 -23.31 13.23 -6.00
C LYS A 240 -24.82 13.39 -6.22
N GLY A 241 -25.55 13.89 -5.22
CA GLY A 241 -27.01 14.02 -5.21
C GLY A 241 -27.47 15.32 -5.78
#